data_dcb14e1721e2779db0dd686bdce5aa59
#
_entry.id   dcb14e1721e2779db0dd686bdce5aa59
#
_cell.length_a   1.000
_cell.length_b   1.000
_cell.length_c   1.000
_cell.angle_alpha   90.00
_cell.angle_beta   90.00
_cell.angle_gamma   90.00
#
_symmetry.space_group_name_H-M   'P 1'
#
loop_
_entity.id
_entity.type
_entity.pdbx_description
1 polymer ?
#
loop_
_entity_poly.entity_id
_entity_poly.type
_entity_poly.pdbx_seq_one_letter_code
_entity_poly.pdbx_strand_id
1 'polypeptide(L)'
;MASPHRSVRALVLALSACAALVLGGCAAEVSGTAVAIPGASIPATSTTSPPTTAPTPDIDDGGSVEIDVEVGECVELGGTVEEASITNATCGSPESNYVVFAKTPTSAECPADADQYYYETYFDIEQGALCLDIDWQLGGCMDIVDEFARRVDCATPGADTRRVVAILQGTSSVDDCPDPALYGYEKDTRNFVVCVERL
;
A
#
# COMPACT_ATOMS: atom_id res chain seq x y z
N MET A 1 46.34 -21.48 -8.29
CA MET A 1 46.36 -21.91 -9.70
C MET A 1 45.43 -20.97 -10.44
N ALA A 2 46.01 -20.21 -11.35
CA ALA A 2 45.37 -19.15 -12.10
C ALA A 2 44.65 -19.68 -13.34
N SER A 3 43.63 -18.92 -13.81
CA SER A 3 43.38 -18.66 -15.22
C SER A 3 41.94 -18.81 -15.67
N PRO A 4 41.63 -18.18 -16.81
CA PRO A 4 41.70 -16.77 -17.18
C PRO A 4 40.42 -16.22 -17.81
N HIS A 5 40.43 -14.91 -17.99
CA HIS A 5 39.57 -14.05 -18.81
C HIS A 5 39.10 -14.59 -20.15
N ARG A 6 37.89 -14.27 -20.56
CA ARG A 6 37.54 -13.97 -21.96
C ARG A 6 36.55 -12.83 -22.07
N SER A 7 37.11 -11.67 -22.43
CA SER A 7 36.37 -10.54 -22.99
C SER A 7 35.88 -10.92 -24.40
N VAL A 8 34.61 -10.60 -24.69
CA VAL A 8 34.13 -10.46 -26.08
C VAL A 8 33.42 -9.11 -26.19
N ARG A 9 34.15 -8.18 -26.81
CA ARG A 9 33.58 -6.94 -27.36
C ARG A 9 32.88 -7.28 -28.67
N ALA A 10 31.62 -6.88 -28.79
CA ALA A 10 31.00 -6.72 -30.10
C ALA A 10 30.33 -5.38 -30.18
N LEU A 11 30.94 -4.53 -30.96
CA LEU A 11 30.52 -3.20 -31.40
C LEU A 11 29.57 -3.41 -32.57
N VAL A 12 28.33 -2.93 -32.53
CA VAL A 12 27.50 -2.71 -33.72
C VAL A 12 26.84 -1.35 -33.61
N LEU A 13 27.37 -0.44 -34.43
CA LEU A 13 26.76 0.82 -34.82
C LEU A 13 25.69 0.56 -35.87
N ALA A 14 24.49 1.09 -35.72
CA ALA A 14 23.57 1.32 -36.84
C ALA A 14 22.76 2.59 -36.55
N LEU A 15 23.03 3.58 -37.38
CA LEU A 15 22.23 4.80 -37.60
C LEU A 15 20.93 4.46 -38.33
N SER A 16 19.82 5.17 -38.01
CA SER A 16 18.80 5.72 -38.92
C SER A 16 17.68 6.33 -38.09
N ALA A 17 17.54 7.65 -38.09
CA ALA A 17 16.81 8.52 -38.98
C ALA A 17 15.28 8.59 -38.74
N CYS A 18 14.88 9.77 -38.22
CA CYS A 18 13.69 10.58 -38.48
C CYS A 18 12.34 9.90 -38.75
N ALA A 19 11.33 10.26 -37.90
CA ALA A 19 10.07 10.78 -38.41
C ALA A 19 9.31 11.49 -37.26
N ALA A 20 9.18 12.79 -37.36
CA ALA A 20 8.25 13.62 -36.58
C ALA A 20 6.84 13.38 -37.12
N LEU A 21 5.91 12.96 -36.25
CA LEU A 21 4.49 12.99 -36.50
C LEU A 21 3.82 13.82 -35.39
N VAL A 22 3.54 15.06 -35.74
CA VAL A 22 2.64 15.95 -35.01
C VAL A 22 1.22 15.46 -35.27
N LEU A 23 0.55 14.94 -34.26
CA LEU A 23 -0.89 14.74 -34.30
C LEU A 23 -1.51 15.56 -33.17
N GLY A 24 -2.17 16.64 -33.60
CA GLY A 24 -2.98 17.50 -32.75
C GLY A 24 -4.12 16.71 -32.12
N GLY A 25 -4.15 16.65 -30.79
CA GLY A 25 -5.27 16.15 -30.02
C GLY A 25 -6.26 17.29 -29.78
N CYS A 26 -7.47 17.20 -30.34
CA CYS A 26 -8.60 18.06 -30.01
C CYS A 26 -9.00 17.83 -28.56
N ALA A 27 -8.81 18.84 -27.72
CA ALA A 27 -9.49 18.91 -26.43
C ALA A 27 -10.96 19.26 -26.68
N ALA A 28 -11.87 18.35 -26.44
CA ALA A 28 -13.29 18.60 -26.41
C ALA A 28 -13.65 19.17 -25.03
N GLU A 29 -13.87 20.46 -24.94
CA GLU A 29 -14.50 21.06 -23.75
C GLU A 29 -15.99 20.70 -23.76
N VAL A 30 -16.42 19.85 -22.82
CA VAL A 30 -17.82 19.58 -22.57
C VAL A 30 -18.35 20.66 -21.63
N SER A 31 -18.95 21.71 -22.21
CA SER A 31 -19.70 22.71 -21.46
C SER A 31 -21.09 22.15 -21.16
N GLY A 32 -21.27 21.58 -19.97
CA GLY A 32 -22.56 21.17 -19.45
C GLY A 32 -23.28 22.38 -18.80
N THR A 33 -24.31 22.89 -19.43
CA THR A 33 -25.23 23.87 -18.81
C THR A 33 -26.23 23.12 -17.94
N ALA A 34 -26.17 23.29 -16.61
CA ALA A 34 -27.17 22.76 -15.70
C ALA A 34 -28.50 23.52 -15.87
N VAL A 35 -29.52 22.85 -16.39
CA VAL A 35 -30.89 23.36 -16.42
C VAL A 35 -31.61 22.93 -15.15
N ALA A 36 -31.92 23.87 -14.27
CA ALA A 36 -32.75 23.59 -13.11
C ALA A 36 -34.20 23.37 -13.54
N ILE A 37 -34.73 22.17 -13.30
CA ILE A 37 -36.15 21.85 -13.46
C ILE A 37 -36.84 22.18 -12.12
N PRO A 38 -37.77 23.12 -12.05
CA PRO A 38 -38.52 23.38 -10.82
C PRO A 38 -39.60 22.29 -10.65
N GLY A 39 -39.55 21.57 -9.53
CA GLY A 39 -40.70 20.80 -9.05
C GLY A 39 -40.62 19.29 -9.07
N ALA A 40 -39.51 18.70 -8.67
CA ALA A 40 -39.50 17.30 -8.27
C ALA A 40 -38.95 17.22 -6.83
N SER A 41 -39.85 17.06 -5.86
CA SER A 41 -39.47 16.66 -4.49
C SER A 41 -39.06 15.18 -4.52
N ILE A 42 -37.75 14.98 -4.59
CA ILE A 42 -37.19 13.64 -4.41
C ILE A 42 -37.07 13.41 -2.89
N PRO A 43 -37.60 12.31 -2.33
CA PRO A 43 -37.32 11.98 -0.95
C PRO A 43 -35.80 11.79 -0.81
N ALA A 44 -35.19 12.51 0.13
CA ALA A 44 -33.78 12.35 0.46
C ALA A 44 -33.56 10.93 0.97
N THR A 45 -33.13 10.05 0.08
CA THR A 45 -32.52 8.80 0.48
C THR A 45 -31.15 9.21 1.04
N SER A 46 -31.03 9.19 2.36
CA SER A 46 -29.73 9.32 3.03
C SER A 46 -28.86 8.17 2.57
N THR A 47 -28.07 8.42 1.52
CA THR A 47 -26.96 7.56 1.19
C THR A 47 -25.95 7.77 2.30
N THR A 48 -25.91 6.86 3.24
CA THR A 48 -24.83 6.75 4.20
C THR A 48 -23.58 6.45 3.38
N SER A 49 -22.76 7.45 3.16
CA SER A 49 -21.43 7.25 2.61
C SER A 49 -20.70 6.27 3.54
N PRO A 50 -19.98 5.30 2.99
CA PRO A 50 -19.10 4.47 3.81
C PRO A 50 -18.18 5.40 4.60
N PRO A 51 -17.82 5.05 5.85
CA PRO A 51 -16.91 5.87 6.63
C PRO A 51 -15.63 6.08 5.83
N THR A 52 -15.42 7.31 5.42
CA THR A 52 -14.17 7.75 4.82
C THR A 52 -13.12 7.51 5.89
N THR A 53 -12.16 6.64 5.62
CA THR A 53 -10.96 6.51 6.41
C THR A 53 -10.40 7.91 6.62
N ALA A 54 -10.29 8.34 7.87
CA ALA A 54 -9.68 9.64 8.15
C ALA A 54 -8.26 9.59 7.59
N PRO A 55 -7.82 10.60 6.82
CA PRO A 55 -6.46 10.60 6.30
C PRO A 55 -5.51 10.59 7.48
N THR A 56 -4.74 9.51 7.62
CA THR A 56 -3.52 9.54 8.42
C THR A 56 -2.66 10.63 7.80
N PRO A 57 -2.08 11.54 8.58
CA PRO A 57 -1.20 12.55 8.01
C PRO A 57 -0.09 11.85 7.23
N ASP A 58 0.06 12.23 5.97
CA ASP A 58 1.12 11.73 5.11
C ASP A 58 2.44 12.19 5.72
N ILE A 59 3.26 11.24 6.16
CA ILE A 59 4.59 11.52 6.68
C ILE A 59 5.57 11.16 5.56
N ASP A 60 6.06 12.17 4.88
CA ASP A 60 7.17 12.06 3.93
C ASP A 60 8.31 12.95 4.45
N ASP A 61 9.15 12.37 5.30
CA ASP A 61 10.31 13.05 5.91
C ASP A 61 11.58 12.92 5.05
N GLY A 62 11.42 12.40 3.83
CA GLY A 62 12.52 12.19 2.89
C GLY A 62 13.07 10.76 2.97
N GLY A 63 14.11 10.54 2.22
CA GLY A 63 14.66 9.21 1.93
C GLY A 63 14.30 8.78 0.51
N SER A 64 15.11 7.93 -0.07
CA SER A 64 14.96 7.47 -1.44
C SER A 64 15.02 5.96 -1.49
N VAL A 65 13.96 5.36 -1.98
CA VAL A 65 13.91 3.96 -2.39
C VAL A 65 13.73 3.90 -3.90
N GLU A 66 14.20 2.83 -4.53
CA GLU A 66 14.18 2.69 -6.00
C GLU A 66 12.76 2.58 -6.56
N ILE A 67 11.83 2.03 -5.77
CA ILE A 67 10.43 1.92 -6.16
C ILE A 67 9.73 3.29 -6.11
N ASP A 68 9.03 3.63 -7.20
CA ASP A 68 8.17 4.82 -7.27
C ASP A 68 6.81 4.49 -6.64
N VAL A 69 6.63 4.87 -5.38
CA VAL A 69 5.42 4.65 -4.59
C VAL A 69 5.18 5.85 -3.68
N GLU A 70 3.92 6.28 -3.56
CA GLU A 70 3.52 7.38 -2.70
C GLU A 70 2.89 6.89 -1.38
N VAL A 71 2.86 7.76 -0.37
CA VAL A 71 2.14 7.49 0.88
C VAL A 71 0.65 7.29 0.57
N GLY A 72 0.07 6.22 1.09
CA GLY A 72 -1.30 5.79 0.80
C GLY A 72 -1.42 4.76 -0.33
N GLU A 73 -0.36 4.54 -1.10
CA GLU A 73 -0.33 3.49 -2.12
C GLU A 73 0.04 2.14 -1.51
N CYS A 74 -0.34 1.08 -2.20
CA CYS A 74 -0.14 -0.28 -1.74
C CYS A 74 0.93 -1.01 -2.53
N VAL A 75 1.54 -1.98 -1.86
CA VAL A 75 2.64 -2.77 -2.38
C VAL A 75 2.44 -4.26 -2.10
N GLU A 76 3.10 -5.07 -2.91
CA GLU A 76 3.42 -6.45 -2.59
C GLU A 76 4.85 -6.49 -2.05
N LEU A 77 4.99 -6.78 -0.76
CA LEU A 77 6.27 -7.05 -0.11
C LEU A 77 6.47 -8.56 -0.02
N GLY A 78 7.57 -9.05 -0.55
CA GLY A 78 7.91 -10.45 -0.59
C GLY A 78 9.41 -10.69 -0.44
N GLY A 79 9.85 -11.91 -0.75
CA GLY A 79 11.25 -12.31 -0.60
C GLY A 79 11.58 -12.78 0.81
N THR A 80 12.80 -12.52 1.24
CA THR A 80 13.30 -12.83 2.59
C THR A 80 13.85 -11.56 3.23
N VAL A 81 14.23 -11.62 4.51
CA VAL A 81 14.84 -10.48 5.21
C VAL A 81 16.14 -10.03 4.53
N GLU A 82 16.90 -10.99 3.97
CA GLU A 82 18.18 -10.72 3.29
C GLU A 82 18.00 -10.32 1.81
N GLU A 83 16.89 -10.74 1.20
CA GLU A 83 16.57 -10.48 -0.21
C GLU A 83 15.10 -10.09 -0.33
N ALA A 84 14.75 -8.94 0.24
CA ALA A 84 13.40 -8.42 0.15
C ALA A 84 13.10 -7.96 -1.28
N SER A 85 11.88 -8.19 -1.72
CA SER A 85 11.36 -7.67 -2.99
C SER A 85 10.10 -6.86 -2.74
N ILE A 86 9.95 -5.74 -3.44
CA ILE A 86 8.80 -4.89 -3.33
C ILE A 86 8.32 -4.46 -4.72
N THR A 87 7.01 -4.47 -4.94
CA THR A 87 6.38 -4.01 -6.18
C THR A 87 5.07 -3.28 -5.90
N ASN A 88 4.69 -2.34 -6.76
CA ASN A 88 3.42 -1.63 -6.62
C ASN A 88 2.25 -2.59 -6.81
N ALA A 89 1.21 -2.43 -6.00
CA ALA A 89 -0.01 -3.20 -6.08
C ALA A 89 -1.24 -2.31 -5.92
N THR A 90 -2.38 -2.72 -6.47
CA THR A 90 -3.64 -2.03 -6.20
C THR A 90 -4.14 -2.41 -4.81
N CYS A 91 -4.42 -1.43 -3.95
CA CYS A 91 -4.92 -1.69 -2.59
C CYS A 91 -6.14 -2.61 -2.61
N GLY A 92 -6.14 -3.60 -1.74
CA GLY A 92 -7.18 -4.62 -1.66
C GLY A 92 -7.13 -5.71 -2.74
N SER A 93 -6.21 -5.63 -3.71
CA SER A 93 -6.00 -6.70 -4.69
C SER A 93 -5.36 -7.94 -4.06
N PRO A 94 -5.42 -9.12 -4.70
CA PRO A 94 -4.78 -10.34 -4.19
C PRO A 94 -3.28 -10.20 -3.96
N GLU A 95 -2.62 -9.36 -4.74
CA GLU A 95 -1.18 -9.10 -4.67
C GLU A 95 -0.82 -8.12 -3.54
N SER A 96 -1.75 -7.19 -3.19
CA SER A 96 -1.52 -6.20 -2.16
C SER A 96 -1.50 -6.81 -0.77
N ASN A 97 -0.38 -6.67 -0.07
CA ASN A 97 -0.28 -7.10 1.32
C ASN A 97 0.04 -5.96 2.30
N TYR A 98 0.63 -4.86 1.82
CA TYR A 98 0.92 -3.71 2.65
C TYR A 98 0.52 -2.39 1.99
N VAL A 99 0.30 -1.38 2.82
CA VAL A 99 0.10 0.03 2.43
C VAL A 99 1.26 0.86 3.00
N VAL A 100 1.82 1.73 2.18
CA VAL A 100 2.84 2.70 2.61
C VAL A 100 2.12 3.81 3.40
N PHE A 101 2.43 3.95 4.68
CA PHE A 101 1.83 5.04 5.47
C PHE A 101 2.83 6.15 5.83
N ALA A 102 4.13 5.91 5.66
CA ALA A 102 5.17 6.93 5.80
C ALA A 102 6.40 6.57 4.98
N LYS A 103 7.18 7.61 4.62
CA LYS A 103 8.53 7.52 4.05
C LYS A 103 9.49 8.21 5.00
N THR A 104 10.62 7.60 5.29
CA THR A 104 11.61 8.12 6.25
C THR A 104 13.03 7.95 5.71
N PRO A 105 14.00 8.76 6.17
CA PRO A 105 15.41 8.58 5.78
C PRO A 105 15.98 7.23 6.18
N THR A 106 15.55 6.66 7.30
CA THR A 106 16.00 5.36 7.78
C THR A 106 14.84 4.54 8.36
N SER A 107 14.97 3.21 8.35
CA SER A 107 13.97 2.30 8.93
C SER A 107 13.75 2.53 10.43
N ALA A 108 14.78 2.99 11.15
CA ALA A 108 14.69 3.32 12.58
C ALA A 108 13.78 4.51 12.89
N GLU A 109 13.46 5.32 11.89
CA GLU A 109 12.57 6.49 12.03
C GLU A 109 11.10 6.14 11.75
N CYS A 110 10.81 4.92 11.31
CA CYS A 110 9.43 4.45 11.20
C CYS A 110 8.75 4.43 12.58
N PRO A 111 7.47 4.84 12.67
CA PRO A 111 6.71 4.72 13.90
C PRO A 111 6.76 3.30 14.46
N ALA A 112 6.87 3.20 15.80
CA ALA A 112 7.04 1.92 16.48
C ALA A 112 5.86 0.95 16.32
N ASP A 113 4.70 1.45 15.88
CA ASP A 113 3.51 0.68 15.59
C ASP A 113 3.35 0.30 14.11
N ALA A 114 4.39 0.48 13.29
CA ALA A 114 4.42 -0.06 11.93
C ALA A 114 4.38 -1.60 11.97
N ASP A 115 3.62 -2.21 11.04
CA ASP A 115 3.58 -3.68 10.94
C ASP A 115 4.85 -4.22 10.30
N GLN A 116 5.45 -3.45 9.38
CA GLN A 116 6.66 -3.82 8.66
C GLN A 116 7.37 -2.56 8.16
N TYR A 117 8.59 -2.71 7.69
CA TYR A 117 9.32 -1.68 6.94
C TYR A 117 10.12 -2.32 5.82
N TYR A 118 10.35 -1.53 4.76
CA TYR A 118 11.25 -1.86 3.66
C TYR A 118 12.27 -0.73 3.54
N TYR A 119 13.54 -1.06 3.38
CA TYR A 119 14.59 -0.07 3.19
C TYR A 119 15.64 -0.56 2.18
N GLU A 120 16.33 0.38 1.59
CA GLU A 120 17.42 0.12 0.67
C GLU A 120 18.73 0.66 1.22
N THR A 121 19.82 -0.06 0.95
CA THR A 121 21.15 0.34 1.39
C THR A 121 22.08 0.52 0.21
N TYR A 122 22.96 1.51 0.35
CA TYR A 122 24.10 1.72 -0.55
C TYR A 122 25.36 1.79 0.29
N PHE A 123 26.32 0.86 0.08
CA PHE A 123 27.49 0.69 0.93
C PHE A 123 27.16 0.61 2.43
N ASP A 124 26.19 -0.22 2.79
CA ASP A 124 25.70 -0.42 4.16
C ASP A 124 25.10 0.85 4.82
N ILE A 125 24.75 1.86 4.04
CA ILE A 125 24.06 3.06 4.50
C ILE A 125 22.65 3.05 3.94
N GLU A 126 21.64 3.13 4.81
CA GLU A 126 20.25 3.26 4.39
C GLU A 126 20.06 4.54 3.57
N GLN A 127 19.38 4.43 2.44
CA GLN A 127 19.09 5.54 1.53
C GLN A 127 17.69 6.09 1.74
N GLY A 128 16.80 5.26 2.26
CA GLY A 128 15.44 5.57 2.57
C GLY A 128 14.70 4.33 3.03
N ALA A 129 13.57 4.53 3.69
CA ALA A 129 12.69 3.48 4.16
C ALA A 129 11.22 3.80 3.92
N LEU A 130 10.45 2.76 3.65
CA LEU A 130 8.99 2.76 3.63
C LEU A 130 8.48 2.14 4.93
N CYS A 131 7.63 2.86 5.64
CA CYS A 131 6.94 2.35 6.82
C CYS A 131 5.59 1.78 6.37
N LEU A 132 5.35 0.53 6.68
CA LEU A 132 4.30 -0.27 6.09
C LEU A 132 3.31 -0.76 7.14
N ASP A 133 2.02 -0.64 6.84
CA ASP A 133 0.96 -1.36 7.53
C ASP A 133 0.42 -2.47 6.63
N ILE A 134 -0.10 -3.52 7.23
CA ILE A 134 -0.86 -4.52 6.48
C ILE A 134 -2.04 -3.83 5.80
N ASP A 135 -2.25 -4.10 4.50
CA ASP A 135 -3.36 -3.56 3.71
C ASP A 135 -4.68 -4.20 4.14
N TRP A 136 -5.15 -3.83 5.34
CA TRP A 136 -6.38 -4.32 5.93
C TRP A 136 -7.61 -3.81 5.17
N GLN A 137 -8.44 -4.72 4.68
CA GLN A 137 -9.73 -4.40 4.06
C GLN A 137 -10.86 -4.90 4.93
N LEU A 138 -11.85 -4.05 5.22
CA LEU A 138 -13.00 -4.44 6.04
C LEU A 138 -13.69 -5.68 5.46
N GLY A 139 -13.84 -6.73 6.27
CA GLY A 139 -14.34 -8.02 5.84
C GLY A 139 -13.35 -8.89 5.07
N GLY A 140 -12.18 -8.37 4.71
CA GLY A 140 -11.11 -9.10 4.03
C GLY A 140 -10.32 -10.00 4.99
N CYS A 141 -9.57 -10.93 4.41
CA CYS A 141 -8.77 -11.91 5.15
C CYS A 141 -7.30 -11.81 4.79
N MET A 142 -6.46 -11.83 5.82
CA MET A 142 -5.01 -11.89 5.73
C MET A 142 -4.51 -13.11 6.50
N ASP A 143 -3.64 -13.90 5.89
CA ASP A 143 -2.91 -14.97 6.56
C ASP A 143 -1.56 -14.44 7.01
N ILE A 144 -1.27 -14.51 8.30
CA ILE A 144 -0.06 -13.95 8.90
C ILE A 144 0.87 -15.12 9.25
N VAL A 145 1.90 -15.31 8.43
CA VAL A 145 2.86 -16.40 8.59
C VAL A 145 4.26 -15.81 8.67
N ASP A 146 4.99 -16.16 9.73
CA ASP A 146 6.37 -15.73 9.96
C ASP A 146 6.53 -14.20 9.84
N GLU A 147 5.57 -13.45 10.43
CA GLU A 147 5.50 -11.97 10.42
C GLU A 147 5.19 -11.34 9.06
N PHE A 148 4.98 -12.13 8.02
CA PHE A 148 4.54 -11.64 6.71
C PHE A 148 3.03 -11.82 6.53
N ALA A 149 2.40 -10.77 6.02
CA ALA A 149 0.98 -10.80 5.68
C ALA A 149 0.80 -11.23 4.22
N ARG A 150 -0.23 -12.03 3.97
CA ARG A 150 -0.65 -12.40 2.63
C ARG A 150 -2.16 -12.40 2.55
N ARG A 151 -2.70 -11.75 1.52
CA ARG A 151 -4.14 -11.76 1.29
C ARG A 151 -4.61 -13.15 0.86
N VAL A 152 -5.70 -13.60 1.47
CA VAL A 152 -6.31 -14.90 1.18
C VAL A 152 -7.83 -14.79 1.07
N ASP A 153 -8.43 -15.77 0.40
CA ASP A 153 -9.87 -15.90 0.41
C ASP A 153 -10.35 -16.40 1.79
N CYS A 154 -11.28 -15.68 2.41
CA CYS A 154 -11.84 -16.05 3.72
C CYS A 154 -12.54 -17.42 3.71
N ALA A 155 -12.98 -17.91 2.56
CA ALA A 155 -13.57 -19.25 2.43
C ALA A 155 -12.51 -20.37 2.42
N THR A 156 -11.25 -20.02 2.17
CA THR A 156 -10.11 -20.96 2.15
C THR A 156 -8.97 -20.43 3.03
N PRO A 157 -9.19 -20.36 4.37
CA PRO A 157 -8.23 -19.76 5.28
C PRO A 157 -6.94 -20.57 5.34
N GLY A 158 -5.83 -19.87 5.57
CA GLY A 158 -4.52 -20.44 5.86
C GLY A 158 -4.36 -20.85 7.32
N ALA A 159 -3.13 -20.97 7.77
CA ALA A 159 -2.83 -21.46 9.13
C ALA A 159 -3.11 -20.42 10.23
N ASP A 160 -2.96 -19.14 9.92
CA ASP A 160 -3.14 -18.03 10.85
C ASP A 160 -3.93 -16.87 10.23
N THR A 161 -5.06 -17.19 9.65
CA THR A 161 -5.91 -16.23 8.96
C THR A 161 -6.67 -15.34 9.94
N ARG A 162 -6.64 -14.04 9.67
CA ARG A 162 -7.38 -12.98 10.36
C ARG A 162 -8.37 -12.34 9.41
N ARG A 163 -9.65 -12.27 9.82
CA ARG A 163 -10.69 -11.51 9.13
C ARG A 163 -10.90 -10.17 9.82
N VAL A 164 -10.90 -9.09 9.07
CA VAL A 164 -11.16 -7.74 9.60
C VAL A 164 -12.64 -7.59 9.94
N VAL A 165 -12.92 -7.29 11.21
CA VAL A 165 -14.28 -7.03 11.72
C VAL A 165 -14.58 -5.53 11.71
N ALA A 166 -13.62 -4.72 12.17
CA ALA A 166 -13.73 -3.27 12.22
C ALA A 166 -12.35 -2.61 12.18
N ILE A 167 -12.30 -1.32 11.79
CA ILE A 167 -11.15 -0.45 11.96
C ILE A 167 -11.65 0.77 12.71
N LEU A 168 -11.20 0.94 13.96
CA LEU A 168 -11.67 1.99 14.85
C LEU A 168 -10.64 3.11 14.94
N GLN A 169 -11.07 4.33 14.68
CA GLN A 169 -10.26 5.54 14.82
C GLN A 169 -10.53 6.19 16.19
N GLY A 170 -9.51 6.83 16.76
CA GLY A 170 -9.64 7.54 18.02
C GLY A 170 -9.48 6.67 19.27
N THR A 171 -9.17 5.40 19.09
CA THR A 171 -8.75 4.45 20.13
C THR A 171 -7.76 3.46 19.54
N SER A 172 -6.77 3.06 20.31
CA SER A 172 -5.87 1.96 19.95
C SER A 172 -6.16 0.67 20.72
N SER A 173 -7.12 0.70 21.64
CA SER A 173 -7.42 -0.43 22.52
C SER A 173 -8.23 -1.52 21.80
N VAL A 174 -7.77 -2.75 21.89
CA VAL A 174 -8.51 -3.94 21.42
C VAL A 174 -9.80 -4.17 22.24
N ASP A 175 -9.88 -3.64 23.48
CA ASP A 175 -11.07 -3.76 24.32
C ASP A 175 -12.29 -3.01 23.74
N ASP A 176 -12.06 -2.07 22.83
CA ASP A 176 -13.12 -1.34 22.13
C ASP A 176 -13.64 -2.07 20.90
N CYS A 177 -13.04 -3.19 20.52
CA CYS A 177 -13.41 -3.96 19.35
C CYS A 177 -14.80 -4.61 19.53
N PRO A 178 -15.66 -4.56 18.50
CA PRO A 178 -16.96 -5.20 18.56
C PRO A 178 -16.85 -6.72 18.38
N ASP A 179 -17.81 -7.46 18.94
CA ASP A 179 -17.97 -8.89 18.63
C ASP A 179 -18.12 -9.12 17.10
N PRO A 180 -17.53 -10.18 16.55
CA PRO A 180 -16.79 -11.29 17.18
C PRO A 180 -15.26 -11.08 17.26
N ALA A 181 -14.74 -9.86 17.10
CA ALA A 181 -13.32 -9.61 17.19
C ALA A 181 -12.79 -9.92 18.59
N LEU A 182 -11.79 -10.79 18.67
CA LEU A 182 -11.10 -11.16 19.91
C LEU A 182 -9.63 -10.72 19.93
N TYR A 183 -9.17 -10.16 18.83
CA TYR A 183 -7.79 -9.71 18.63
C TYR A 183 -7.78 -8.36 17.94
N GLY A 184 -6.69 -7.63 18.08
CA GLY A 184 -6.51 -6.35 17.41
C GLY A 184 -5.03 -6.07 17.11
N TYR A 185 -4.83 -5.28 16.06
CA TYR A 185 -3.54 -4.66 15.75
C TYR A 185 -3.62 -3.22 16.22
N GLU A 186 -3.04 -2.97 17.40
CA GLU A 186 -3.06 -1.68 18.07
C GLU A 186 -2.04 -0.74 17.42
N LYS A 187 -2.48 0.44 17.05
CA LYS A 187 -1.67 1.49 16.43
C LYS A 187 -1.62 2.69 17.37
N ASP A 188 -0.87 2.53 18.46
CA ASP A 188 -0.83 3.48 19.58
C ASP A 188 -0.35 4.86 19.15
N THR A 189 0.68 4.93 18.32
CA THR A 189 1.24 6.19 17.83
C THR A 189 0.26 6.96 16.96
N ARG A 190 -0.61 6.25 16.24
CA ARG A 190 -1.56 6.79 15.28
C ARG A 190 -3.01 6.74 15.75
N ASN A 191 -3.23 6.23 16.98
CA ASN A 191 -4.51 6.21 17.69
C ASN A 191 -5.66 5.56 16.90
N PHE A 192 -5.42 4.34 16.39
CA PHE A 192 -6.43 3.48 15.81
C PHE A 192 -6.15 2.00 16.11
N VAL A 193 -7.15 1.14 15.94
CA VAL A 193 -7.02 -0.31 16.09
C VAL A 193 -7.73 -1.03 14.95
N VAL A 194 -7.09 -2.08 14.41
CA VAL A 194 -7.71 -3.00 13.47
C VAL A 194 -8.22 -4.21 14.24
N CYS A 195 -9.52 -4.33 14.35
CA CYS A 195 -10.21 -5.41 15.06
C CYS A 195 -10.37 -6.63 14.16
N VAL A 196 -9.87 -7.78 14.59
CA VAL A 196 -9.90 -9.00 13.78
C VAL A 196 -10.43 -10.21 14.55
N GLU A 197 -10.98 -11.16 13.82
CA GLU A 197 -11.25 -12.50 14.31
C GLU A 197 -10.34 -13.51 13.63
N ARG A 198 -10.04 -14.60 14.29
CA ARG A 198 -9.29 -15.73 13.73
C ARG A 198 -10.24 -16.72 13.08
N LEU A 199 -9.91 -17.15 11.86
CA LEU A 199 -10.64 -18.19 11.14
C LEU A 199 -10.03 -19.57 11.34
#